data_12e62df791d01eb19027462c134d8b2b
#
_entry.id   12e62df791d01eb19027462c134d8b2b
#
_cell.length_a   1.000
_cell.length_b   1.000
_cell.length_c   1.000
_cell.angle_alpha   90.00
_cell.angle_beta   90.00
_cell.angle_gamma   90.00
#
_symmetry.space_group_name_H-M   'P 1'
#
loop_
_entity.id
_entity.type
_entity.pdbx_description
1 polymer ?
#
loop_
_entity_poly.entity_id
_entity_poly.type
_entity_poly.pdbx_seq_one_letter_code
_entity_poly.pdbx_strand_id
1 'polypeptide(L)'
;MKISKYRIVTYLVFITIFCTHIFLLNPFINEKYFDIDVRNFKEVSWKFSLLLPIALLIFFLVYGYKKKIISIGYTFSILLLATLFGFFFKSITDDFLLFLNSKINIESHTKVYHVVSDNTNKIFHIYENRNEFITSPEQLNKIDSLRILKKNPSLYKLQNGDTLNVEFKLGLFNVKFLE
;
A
#
# COMPACT_ATOMS: atom_id res chain seq x y z
N MET A 1 4.80 -40.75 5.17
CA MET A 1 5.36 -39.85 4.12
C MET A 1 6.31 -38.87 4.79
N LYS A 2 7.65 -39.02 4.64
CA LYS A 2 8.63 -38.10 5.25
C LYS A 2 8.62 -36.78 4.43
N ILE A 3 8.11 -35.72 5.03
CA ILE A 3 8.18 -34.38 4.41
C ILE A 3 9.65 -33.94 4.37
N SER A 4 10.14 -33.61 3.20
CA SER A 4 11.53 -33.12 3.04
C SER A 4 11.73 -31.83 3.84
N LYS A 5 12.86 -31.69 4.52
CA LYS A 5 13.23 -30.47 5.26
C LYS A 5 13.10 -29.21 4.41
N TYR A 6 13.44 -29.27 3.14
CA TYR A 6 13.30 -28.16 2.20
C TYR A 6 11.86 -27.69 2.04
N ARG A 7 10.89 -28.63 2.00
CA ARG A 7 9.46 -28.26 1.89
C ARG A 7 8.98 -27.53 3.14
N ILE A 8 9.40 -27.97 4.32
CA ILE A 8 9.06 -27.31 5.58
C ILE A 8 9.60 -25.86 5.57
N VAL A 9 10.87 -25.68 5.20
CA VAL A 9 11.48 -24.34 5.12
C VAL A 9 10.74 -23.45 4.12
N THR A 10 10.39 -23.98 2.94
CA THR A 10 9.62 -23.22 1.94
C THR A 10 8.27 -22.77 2.50
N TYR A 11 7.51 -23.65 3.15
CA TYR A 11 6.24 -23.28 3.75
C TYR A 11 6.40 -22.24 4.86
N LEU A 12 7.41 -22.37 5.71
CA LEU A 12 7.69 -21.39 6.75
C LEU A 12 8.00 -20.01 6.17
N VAL A 13 8.80 -19.93 5.10
CA VAL A 13 9.10 -18.66 4.42
C VAL A 13 7.83 -18.02 3.88
N PHE A 14 6.97 -18.78 3.18
CA PHE A 14 5.71 -18.26 2.68
C PHE A 14 4.80 -17.77 3.80
N ILE A 15 4.63 -18.56 4.85
CA ILE A 15 3.81 -18.18 6.01
C ILE A 15 4.36 -16.88 6.63
N THR A 16 5.68 -16.79 6.80
CA THR A 16 6.30 -15.57 7.36
C THR A 16 6.03 -14.35 6.50
N ILE A 17 6.18 -14.45 5.17
CA ILE A 17 5.90 -13.33 4.24
C ILE A 17 4.43 -12.89 4.38
N PHE A 18 3.48 -13.83 4.34
CA PHE A 18 2.05 -13.51 4.48
C PHE A 18 1.71 -12.94 5.86
N CYS A 19 2.25 -13.50 6.93
CA CYS A 19 2.04 -12.96 8.27
C CYS A 19 2.62 -11.54 8.41
N THR A 20 3.82 -11.29 7.88
CA THR A 20 4.42 -9.95 7.87
C THR A 20 3.55 -8.97 7.08
N HIS A 21 3.02 -9.37 5.93
CA HIS A 21 2.13 -8.52 5.15
C HIS A 21 0.84 -8.19 5.90
N ILE A 22 0.14 -9.19 6.43
CA ILE A 22 -1.17 -9.00 7.06
C ILE A 22 -1.06 -8.27 8.39
N PHE A 23 -0.09 -8.61 9.24
CA PHE A 23 -0.01 -8.10 10.61
C PHE A 23 0.89 -6.88 10.79
N LEU A 24 1.80 -6.61 9.85
CA LEU A 24 2.73 -5.47 9.95
C LEU A 24 2.55 -4.47 8.82
N LEU A 25 2.62 -4.89 7.55
CA LEU A 25 2.60 -3.96 6.43
C LEU A 25 1.22 -3.33 6.23
N ASN A 26 0.17 -4.14 6.16
CA ASN A 26 -1.18 -3.64 5.90
C ASN A 26 -1.69 -2.67 7.00
N PRO A 27 -1.58 -2.96 8.31
CA PRO A 27 -1.91 -1.99 9.34
C PRO A 27 -1.07 -0.71 9.25
N PHE A 28 0.24 -0.85 8.99
CA PHE A 28 1.13 0.29 8.82
C PHE A 28 0.70 1.19 7.65
N ILE A 29 0.35 0.61 6.50
CA ILE A 29 -0.09 1.37 5.33
C ILE A 29 -1.42 2.07 5.63
N ASN A 30 -2.38 1.35 6.19
CA ASN A 30 -3.66 1.93 6.59
C ASN A 30 -3.51 3.05 7.63
N GLU A 31 -2.47 3.02 8.44
CA GLU A 31 -2.14 4.08 9.38
C GLU A 31 -1.49 5.29 8.72
N LYS A 32 -0.65 5.14 7.73
CA LYS A 32 0.18 6.19 7.15
C LYS A 32 -0.41 6.84 5.89
N TYR A 33 -1.27 6.17 5.18
CA TYR A 33 -1.76 6.60 3.87
C TYR A 33 -3.27 6.76 3.84
N PHE A 34 -3.77 7.63 3.01
CA PHE A 34 -5.18 7.67 2.67
C PHE A 34 -5.51 6.61 1.62
N ASP A 35 -6.72 6.05 1.68
CA ASP A 35 -7.17 5.00 0.76
C ASP A 35 -7.09 5.43 -0.71
N ILE A 36 -7.38 6.71 -0.99
CA ILE A 36 -7.29 7.27 -2.33
C ILE A 36 -5.84 7.25 -2.84
N ASP A 37 -4.86 7.60 -2.00
CA ASP A 37 -3.46 7.61 -2.38
C ASP A 37 -2.92 6.20 -2.58
N VAL A 38 -3.31 5.26 -1.71
CA VAL A 38 -2.99 3.84 -1.85
C VAL A 38 -3.56 3.28 -3.15
N ARG A 39 -4.83 3.56 -3.45
CA ARG A 39 -5.47 3.10 -4.68
C ARG A 39 -4.79 3.65 -5.92
N ASN A 40 -4.57 4.96 -5.98
CA ASN A 40 -3.89 5.61 -7.10
C ASN A 40 -2.48 5.05 -7.30
N PHE A 41 -1.74 4.81 -6.21
CA PHE A 41 -0.43 4.16 -6.29
C PHE A 41 -0.54 2.74 -6.84
N LYS A 42 -1.49 1.92 -6.35
CA LYS A 42 -1.70 0.54 -6.81
C LYS A 42 -2.07 0.45 -8.29
N GLU A 43 -2.70 1.48 -8.85
CA GLU A 43 -3.01 1.55 -10.28
C GLU A 43 -1.76 1.77 -11.16
N VAL A 44 -0.76 2.51 -10.67
CA VAL A 44 0.47 2.80 -11.43
C VAL A 44 1.65 1.90 -11.08
N SER A 45 1.58 1.17 -9.97
CA SER A 45 2.66 0.33 -9.44
C SER A 45 2.91 -0.95 -10.25
N TRP A 46 2.04 -1.32 -11.19
CA TRP A 46 2.19 -2.51 -12.04
C TRP A 46 3.55 -2.62 -12.72
N LYS A 47 4.13 -1.49 -13.13
CA LYS A 47 5.47 -1.45 -13.73
C LYS A 47 6.57 -1.96 -12.79
N PHE A 48 6.42 -1.80 -11.49
CA PHE A 48 7.34 -2.32 -10.49
C PHE A 48 6.99 -3.77 -10.10
N SER A 49 5.70 -4.05 -9.95
CA SER A 49 5.21 -5.38 -9.57
C SER A 49 5.48 -6.43 -10.63
N LEU A 50 5.58 -6.05 -11.91
CA LEU A 50 5.94 -6.96 -13.00
C LEU A 50 7.41 -7.39 -13.00
N LEU A 51 8.31 -6.65 -12.34
CA LEU A 51 9.73 -7.01 -12.29
C LEU A 51 9.95 -8.39 -11.66
N LEU A 52 9.22 -8.71 -10.60
CA LEU A 52 9.38 -9.98 -9.89
C LEU A 52 8.95 -11.20 -10.73
N PRO A 53 7.74 -11.25 -11.32
CA PRO A 53 7.34 -12.36 -12.19
C PRO A 53 8.20 -12.47 -13.45
N ILE A 54 8.66 -11.36 -14.02
CA ILE A 54 9.59 -11.37 -15.15
C ILE A 54 10.94 -11.99 -14.74
N ALA A 55 11.50 -11.61 -13.60
CA ALA A 55 12.74 -12.19 -13.09
C ALA A 55 12.61 -13.69 -12.85
N LEU A 56 11.48 -14.15 -12.27
CA LEU A 56 11.18 -15.57 -12.08
C LEU A 56 11.07 -16.30 -13.42
N LEU A 57 10.38 -15.73 -14.39
CA LEU A 57 10.23 -16.29 -15.72
C LEU A 57 11.62 -16.49 -16.39
N ILE A 58 12.46 -15.46 -16.38
CA ILE A 58 13.84 -15.53 -16.93
C ILE A 58 14.64 -16.60 -16.19
N PHE A 59 14.59 -16.62 -14.87
CA PHE A 59 15.30 -17.61 -14.05
C PHE A 59 14.93 -19.04 -14.43
N PHE A 60 13.63 -19.35 -14.51
CA PHE A 60 13.18 -20.69 -14.85
C PHE A 60 13.46 -21.07 -16.31
N LEU A 61 13.39 -20.13 -17.25
CA LEU A 61 13.78 -20.40 -18.64
C LEU A 61 15.28 -20.73 -18.75
N VAL A 62 16.15 -19.94 -18.08
CA VAL A 62 17.60 -20.22 -18.05
C VAL A 62 17.90 -21.56 -17.39
N TYR A 63 17.21 -21.86 -16.27
CA TYR A 63 17.34 -23.15 -15.60
C TYR A 63 16.92 -24.30 -16.49
N GLY A 64 15.76 -24.20 -17.14
CA GLY A 64 15.25 -25.20 -18.07
C GLY A 64 16.17 -25.43 -19.27
N TYR A 65 16.75 -24.34 -19.80
CA TYR A 65 17.75 -24.43 -20.87
C TYR A 65 18.99 -25.21 -20.43
N LYS A 66 19.56 -24.87 -19.28
CA LYS A 66 20.74 -25.59 -18.74
C LYS A 66 20.46 -27.06 -18.45
N LYS A 67 19.24 -27.41 -18.07
CA LYS A 67 18.82 -28.79 -17.78
C LYS A 67 18.31 -29.54 -19.02
N LYS A 68 18.23 -28.89 -20.18
CA LYS A 68 17.68 -29.45 -21.43
C LYS A 68 16.26 -30.01 -21.31
N ILE A 69 15.43 -29.38 -20.48
CA ILE A 69 14.03 -29.78 -20.22
C ILE A 69 13.02 -28.84 -20.88
N ILE A 70 13.48 -27.86 -21.67
CA ILE A 70 12.58 -26.95 -22.36
C ILE A 70 11.71 -27.71 -23.34
N SER A 71 10.41 -27.59 -23.15
CA SER A 71 9.36 -28.06 -24.05
C SER A 71 8.23 -27.03 -24.07
N ILE A 72 7.31 -27.13 -25.01
CA ILE A 72 6.15 -26.24 -25.09
C ILE A 72 5.36 -26.30 -23.78
N GLY A 73 5.12 -27.50 -23.23
CA GLY A 73 4.43 -27.66 -21.96
C GLY A 73 5.16 -27.03 -20.78
N TYR A 74 6.48 -27.17 -20.71
CA TYR A 74 7.32 -26.53 -19.69
C TYR A 74 7.21 -25.01 -19.75
N THR A 75 7.37 -24.44 -20.94
CA THR A 75 7.31 -22.98 -21.16
C THR A 75 5.93 -22.44 -20.77
N PHE A 76 4.85 -23.10 -21.18
CA PHE A 76 3.49 -22.72 -20.83
C PHE A 76 3.25 -22.78 -19.30
N SER A 77 3.73 -23.84 -18.65
CA SER A 77 3.61 -23.99 -17.18
C SER A 77 4.34 -22.89 -16.42
N ILE A 78 5.53 -22.50 -16.87
CA ILE A 78 6.28 -21.41 -16.24
C ILE A 78 5.58 -20.06 -16.46
N LEU A 79 5.07 -19.81 -17.66
CA LEU A 79 4.34 -18.59 -17.95
C LEU A 79 3.11 -18.47 -17.06
N LEU A 80 2.33 -19.54 -16.94
CA LEU A 80 1.15 -19.60 -16.06
C LEU A 80 1.55 -19.34 -14.59
N LEU A 81 2.59 -20.03 -14.12
CA LEU A 81 3.10 -19.88 -12.75
C LEU A 81 3.57 -18.45 -12.47
N ALA A 82 4.35 -17.85 -13.37
CA ALA A 82 4.84 -16.48 -13.22
C ALA A 82 3.68 -15.46 -13.19
N THR A 83 2.66 -15.67 -14.04
CA THR A 83 1.46 -14.82 -14.08
C THR A 83 0.69 -14.90 -12.75
N LEU A 84 0.38 -16.12 -12.30
CA LEU A 84 -0.31 -16.33 -11.03
C LEU A 84 0.48 -15.73 -9.86
N PHE A 85 1.79 -15.97 -9.84
CA PHE A 85 2.67 -15.40 -8.81
C PHE A 85 2.63 -13.87 -8.82
N GLY A 86 2.66 -13.25 -10.02
CA GLY A 86 2.56 -11.79 -10.16
C GLY A 86 1.27 -11.24 -9.56
N PHE A 87 0.13 -11.88 -9.83
CA PHE A 87 -1.15 -11.46 -9.26
C PHE A 87 -1.20 -11.63 -7.73
N PHE A 88 -0.78 -12.77 -7.20
CA PHE A 88 -0.83 -13.02 -5.76
C PHE A 88 0.12 -12.12 -4.97
N PHE A 89 1.30 -11.85 -5.50
CA PHE A 89 2.30 -11.04 -4.81
C PHE A 89 2.19 -9.55 -5.08
N LYS A 90 1.31 -9.11 -6.00
CA LYS A 90 1.13 -7.70 -6.30
C LYS A 90 0.82 -6.88 -5.05
N SER A 91 -0.16 -7.28 -4.26
CA SER A 91 -0.56 -6.54 -3.06
C SER A 91 0.58 -6.44 -2.04
N ILE A 92 1.31 -7.54 -1.84
CA ILE A 92 2.47 -7.57 -0.93
C ILE A 92 3.57 -6.62 -1.43
N THR A 93 3.83 -6.63 -2.75
CA THR A 93 4.83 -5.76 -3.37
C THR A 93 4.42 -4.29 -3.27
N ASP A 94 3.16 -3.97 -3.54
CA ASP A 94 2.64 -2.61 -3.46
C ASP A 94 2.77 -2.06 -2.04
N ASP A 95 2.34 -2.82 -1.04
CA ASP A 95 2.41 -2.40 0.36
C ASP A 95 3.87 -2.29 0.84
N PHE A 96 4.76 -3.15 0.37
CA PHE A 96 6.20 -3.04 0.64
C PHE A 96 6.81 -1.79 -0.01
N LEU A 97 6.43 -1.46 -1.24
CA LEU A 97 6.87 -0.22 -1.91
C LEU A 97 6.35 1.02 -1.17
N LEU A 98 5.11 1.03 -0.72
CA LEU A 98 4.57 2.12 0.10
C LEU A 98 5.31 2.21 1.45
N PHE A 99 5.65 1.08 2.07
CA PHE A 99 6.48 1.08 3.27
C PHE A 99 7.85 1.74 3.00
N LEU A 100 8.52 1.39 1.91
CA LEU A 100 9.77 2.04 1.50
C LEU A 100 9.57 3.53 1.21
N ASN A 101 8.46 3.90 0.56
CA ASN A 101 8.11 5.29 0.30
C ASN A 101 8.06 6.12 1.58
N SER A 102 7.53 5.58 2.66
CA SER A 102 7.43 6.28 3.95
C SER A 102 8.75 6.39 4.72
N LYS A 103 9.78 5.60 4.35
CA LYS A 103 11.11 5.65 4.98
C LYS A 103 12.01 6.75 4.42
N ILE A 104 11.70 7.23 3.22
CA ILE A 104 12.48 8.25 2.52
C ILE A 104 11.57 9.46 2.34
N ASN A 105 11.75 10.46 3.19
CA ASN A 105 11.05 11.73 3.08
C ASN A 105 11.84 12.65 2.15
N ILE A 106 11.20 13.04 1.05
CA ILE A 106 11.81 13.96 0.05
C ILE A 106 11.37 15.40 0.34
N GLU A 107 10.09 15.60 0.62
CA GLU A 107 9.50 16.92 0.78
C GLU A 107 8.32 16.87 1.76
N SER A 108 8.07 17.98 2.44
CA SER A 108 6.87 18.18 3.25
C SER A 108 5.88 19.06 2.48
N HIS A 109 4.64 18.66 2.43
CA HIS A 109 3.58 19.34 1.71
C HIS A 109 2.37 19.58 2.61
N THR A 110 1.90 20.82 2.68
CA THR A 110 0.70 21.18 3.45
C THR A 110 -0.47 21.35 2.50
N LYS A 111 -1.56 20.64 2.76
CA LYS A 111 -2.82 20.77 2.04
C LYS A 111 -3.87 21.43 2.91
N VAL A 112 -4.66 22.29 2.30
CA VAL A 112 -5.78 22.97 2.94
C VAL A 112 -7.07 22.23 2.62
N TYR A 113 -7.77 21.78 3.66
CA TYR A 113 -9.07 21.16 3.57
C TYR A 113 -10.15 22.06 4.11
N HIS A 114 -11.34 21.96 3.57
CA HIS A 114 -12.53 22.61 4.07
C HIS A 114 -13.38 21.60 4.84
N VAL A 115 -13.91 22.04 5.97
CA VAL A 115 -14.77 21.22 6.82
C VAL A 115 -16.21 21.33 6.37
N VAL A 116 -16.88 20.19 6.24
CA VAL A 116 -18.35 20.12 6.13
C VAL A 116 -18.86 19.32 7.31
N SER A 117 -19.63 20.02 8.15
CA SER A 117 -20.23 19.45 9.33
C SER A 117 -21.73 19.69 9.29
N ASP A 118 -22.51 18.62 9.30
CA ASP A 118 -23.97 18.66 9.46
C ASP A 118 -24.35 17.94 10.76
N ASN A 119 -24.63 18.75 11.78
CA ASN A 119 -24.98 18.25 13.09
C ASN A 119 -26.33 17.53 13.12
N THR A 120 -27.22 17.82 12.17
CA THR A 120 -28.54 17.19 12.05
C THR A 120 -28.44 15.75 11.59
N ASN A 121 -27.55 15.49 10.62
CA ASN A 121 -27.35 14.17 10.02
C ASN A 121 -26.11 13.44 10.57
N LYS A 122 -25.39 14.04 11.52
CA LYS A 122 -24.11 13.53 12.05
C LYS A 122 -23.07 13.27 10.96
N ILE A 123 -23.14 14.04 9.87
CA ILE A 123 -22.20 13.94 8.78
C ILE A 123 -21.02 14.87 9.09
N PHE A 124 -19.83 14.31 9.03
CA PHE A 124 -18.60 15.08 9.12
C PHE A 124 -17.63 14.56 8.05
N HIS A 125 -17.19 15.46 7.21
CA HIS A 125 -16.15 15.16 6.22
C HIS A 125 -15.31 16.40 5.93
N ILE A 126 -14.13 16.18 5.36
CA ILE A 126 -13.27 17.25 4.88
C ILE A 126 -12.99 17.05 3.40
N TYR A 127 -12.82 18.13 2.67
CA TYR A 127 -12.51 18.10 1.24
C TYR A 127 -11.46 19.14 0.86
N GLU A 128 -10.58 18.79 -0.07
CA GLU A 128 -9.60 19.72 -0.65
C GLU A 128 -10.20 20.45 -1.86
N ASN A 129 -10.82 19.67 -2.73
CA ASN A 129 -11.53 20.14 -3.90
C ASN A 129 -12.74 19.23 -4.16
N ARG A 130 -13.55 19.55 -5.18
CA ARG A 130 -14.82 18.83 -5.47
C ARG A 130 -14.66 17.30 -5.66
N ASN A 131 -13.47 16.78 -5.82
CA ASN A 131 -13.23 15.37 -6.14
C ASN A 131 -12.47 14.61 -5.02
N GLU A 132 -11.92 15.29 -4.01
CA GLU A 132 -11.15 14.67 -2.94
C GLU A 132 -11.83 14.88 -1.60
N PHE A 133 -12.70 13.93 -1.23
CA PHE A 133 -13.39 13.90 0.06
C PHE A 133 -12.75 12.86 0.97
N ILE A 134 -12.54 13.22 2.22
CA ILE A 134 -12.16 12.30 3.29
C ILE A 134 -13.38 12.13 4.19
N THR A 135 -13.99 10.98 4.11
CA THR A 135 -15.21 10.62 4.83
C THR A 135 -15.00 9.44 5.79
N SER A 136 -13.92 8.68 5.62
CA SER A 136 -13.61 7.55 6.48
C SER A 136 -13.37 8.00 7.93
N PRO A 137 -14.12 7.47 8.91
CA PRO A 137 -13.93 7.80 10.32
C PRO A 137 -12.49 7.50 10.79
N GLU A 138 -11.87 6.46 10.26
CA GLU A 138 -10.51 6.06 10.63
C GLU A 138 -9.50 7.13 10.20
N GLN A 139 -9.64 7.65 8.98
CA GLN A 139 -8.78 8.70 8.45
C GLN A 139 -9.00 10.04 9.16
N LEU A 140 -10.26 10.38 9.45
CA LEU A 140 -10.61 11.59 10.20
C LEU A 140 -10.06 11.52 11.64
N ASN A 141 -10.23 10.40 12.34
CA ASN A 141 -9.70 10.19 13.68
C ASN A 141 -8.17 10.30 13.71
N LYS A 142 -7.51 9.85 12.67
CA LYS A 142 -6.06 9.97 12.54
C LYS A 142 -5.62 11.41 12.41
N ILE A 143 -6.26 12.17 11.52
CA ILE A 143 -5.99 13.61 11.40
C ILE A 143 -6.25 14.30 12.74
N ASP A 144 -7.33 13.95 13.42
CA ASP A 144 -7.68 14.49 14.73
C ASP A 144 -6.60 14.19 15.78
N SER A 145 -6.14 12.95 15.85
CA SER A 145 -5.06 12.54 16.76
C SER A 145 -3.77 13.33 16.53
N LEU A 146 -3.38 13.51 15.26
CA LEU A 146 -2.20 14.31 14.91
C LEU A 146 -2.37 15.80 15.29
N ARG A 147 -3.58 16.34 15.15
CA ARG A 147 -3.88 17.73 15.58
C ARG A 147 -3.75 17.89 17.08
N ILE A 148 -4.33 16.97 17.85
CA ILE A 148 -4.27 16.97 19.30
C ILE A 148 -2.82 16.86 19.79
N LEU A 149 -2.02 16.00 19.16
CA LEU A 149 -0.58 15.90 19.45
C LEU A 149 0.17 17.24 19.21
N LYS A 150 -0.23 17.99 18.18
CA LYS A 150 0.31 19.34 17.88
C LYS A 150 -0.35 20.45 18.71
N LYS A 151 -1.13 20.11 19.76
CA LYS A 151 -1.86 21.04 20.64
C LYS A 151 -2.89 21.92 19.91
N ASN A 152 -3.37 21.48 18.75
CA ASN A 152 -4.48 22.10 18.05
C ASN A 152 -5.82 21.57 18.58
N PRO A 153 -6.93 22.35 18.45
CA PRO A 153 -8.25 21.85 18.83
C PRO A 153 -8.65 20.62 17.98
N SER A 154 -9.47 19.75 18.59
CA SER A 154 -10.00 18.58 17.88
C SER A 154 -10.69 18.99 16.57
N LEU A 155 -10.51 18.17 15.54
CA LEU A 155 -11.16 18.30 14.25
C LEU A 155 -12.68 18.44 14.37
N TYR A 156 -13.28 17.67 15.26
CA TYR A 156 -14.73 17.62 15.48
C TYR A 156 -15.32 18.85 16.18
N LYS A 157 -14.48 19.79 16.63
CA LYS A 157 -14.90 21.10 17.14
C LYS A 157 -14.95 22.18 16.06
N LEU A 158 -14.50 21.86 14.86
CA LEU A 158 -14.56 22.80 13.74
C LEU A 158 -15.98 22.90 13.19
N GLN A 159 -16.35 24.08 12.71
CA GLN A 159 -17.64 24.38 12.14
C GLN A 159 -17.66 24.22 10.63
N ASN A 160 -18.85 24.14 10.07
CA ASN A 160 -19.02 24.11 8.63
C ASN A 160 -18.41 25.34 7.96
N GLY A 161 -17.54 25.11 6.98
CA GLY A 161 -16.82 26.18 6.26
C GLY A 161 -15.44 26.52 6.85
N ASP A 162 -15.08 26.00 8.03
CA ASP A 162 -13.74 26.17 8.57
C ASP A 162 -12.70 25.52 7.66
N THR A 163 -11.46 26.01 7.73
CA THR A 163 -10.33 25.46 7.01
C THR A 163 -9.39 24.72 7.95
N LEU A 164 -8.80 23.66 7.41
CA LEU A 164 -7.90 22.75 8.10
C LEU A 164 -6.64 22.54 7.30
N ASN A 165 -5.49 22.83 7.90
CA ASN A 165 -4.19 22.50 7.32
C ASN A 165 -3.77 21.10 7.78
N VAL A 166 -3.51 20.22 6.82
CA VAL A 166 -2.97 18.87 7.06
C VAL A 166 -1.59 18.79 6.41
N GLU A 167 -0.61 18.43 7.21
CA GLU A 167 0.77 18.26 6.75
C GLU A 167 0.98 16.82 6.31
N PHE A 168 1.51 16.65 5.12
CA PHE A 168 1.92 15.39 4.53
C PHE A 168 3.41 15.40 4.25
N LYS A 169 4.00 14.23 4.24
CA LYS A 169 5.32 14.00 3.67
C LYS A 169 5.19 13.32 2.32
N LEU A 170 6.02 13.71 1.37
CA LEU A 170 6.17 13.03 0.09
C LEU A 170 7.36 12.08 0.16
N GLY A 171 7.13 10.84 -0.18
CA GLY A 171 8.16 9.81 -0.18
C GLY A 171 8.78 9.56 -1.56
N LEU A 172 9.61 8.52 -1.63
CA LEU A 172 10.40 8.14 -2.80
C LEU A 172 9.58 8.01 -4.10
N PHE A 173 8.35 7.52 -4.01
CA PHE A 173 7.47 7.31 -5.16
C PHE A 173 6.48 8.47 -5.38
N ASN A 174 6.73 9.62 -4.76
CA ASN A 174 5.87 10.80 -4.83
C ASN A 174 4.45 10.54 -4.31
N VAL A 175 4.31 9.60 -3.37
CA VAL A 175 3.05 9.33 -2.66
C VAL A 175 3.08 10.01 -1.32
N LYS A 176 2.04 10.80 -1.05
CA LYS A 176 1.92 11.53 0.21
C LYS A 176 1.51 10.58 1.35
N PHE A 177 2.03 10.82 2.54
CA PHE A 177 1.69 10.07 3.75
C PHE A 177 1.67 10.98 4.98
N LEU A 178 0.94 10.57 6.01
CA LEU A 178 0.86 11.24 7.30
C LEU A 178 2.01 10.79 8.21
N GLU A 179 2.53 11.72 9.00
CA GLU A 179 3.57 11.41 9.98
C GLU A 179 2.98 11.24 11.38
#